data_feffdf13b1e9213026bb1d797a87955c
#
_entry.id   feffdf13b1e9213026bb1d797a87955c
#
_cell.length_a   1.000
_cell.length_b   1.000
_cell.length_c   1.000
_cell.angle_alpha   90.00
_cell.angle_beta   90.00
_cell.angle_gamma   90.00
#
_symmetry.space_group_name_H-M   'P 1'
#
loop_
_entity.id
_entity.type
_entity.pdbx_description
1 polymer ?
#
loop_
_entity_poly.entity_id
_entity_poly.type
_entity_poly.pdbx_seq_one_letter_code
_entity_poly.pdbx_strand_id
1 'polypeptide(L)'
;MPRNAFCRSSLALVALCLLAAIPVRLSAKPDHDDAPTTTPIKHVVVIFQENVSFDHYFGTYPFATNPPGEPAFHAKDGTPRVNNLEGSGLLVNNPNGVNPFRIDRSVPNTCDQDHNYGDEQKAFDGGLMDKFLLKSCNDPVLGPNSTMGYYDGNTVTALWNYAQHFAMSDNHFGTTFGPSTPGLLNLVAGNTFEATITNGLSGEGFIAGGASMGAVAGDGDPAFDMCSNPKRTQLSMSGENIGNLLNAANLTWGSFMGGFTSCTASHTGLTGLNDGGSYIPHHAFFEYWQSTSNPNHLPPTAAIGTQDQANHQYDLSAFTTALNSHNLPAVSIIKAPAFEDGHAGYSDPLDEQFFLVNLINMLEQSEEWNETAVFITWDDSDGWYDHQMGPINHQSNVSDLTNPASSDADQLLGPGNCGTAKLLPGTMVIQNGRCGVGPRIPFLVISPWAKQNFVSNVFITQASIPQFIEDNWLNGERIGGGSFDATTGSIMDLFDFNTKKSKVLFLDPMSGTIDSSRTIKN
;
A
#
# COMPACT_ATOMS: atom_id res chain seq x y z
N MET A 1 -33.58 49.26 -91.10
CA MET A 1 -32.22 49.33 -90.57
C MET A 1 -32.08 48.24 -89.50
N PRO A 2 -31.14 47.35 -89.65
CA PRO A 2 -31.04 46.12 -88.87
C PRO A 2 -30.15 46.28 -87.68
N ARG A 3 -30.32 45.44 -86.63
CA ARG A 3 -29.23 45.12 -85.70
C ARG A 3 -29.35 43.69 -85.21
N ASN A 4 -28.30 43.00 -85.48
CA ASN A 4 -28.03 41.61 -85.13
C ASN A 4 -28.06 41.37 -83.64
N ALA A 5 -28.61 40.22 -83.20
CA ALA A 5 -28.43 39.68 -81.89
C ALA A 5 -27.61 38.41 -81.99
N PHE A 6 -26.42 38.40 -81.31
CA PHE A 6 -25.53 37.27 -81.22
C PHE A 6 -25.97 36.35 -80.03
N CYS A 7 -26.15 35.10 -80.36
CA CYS A 7 -26.38 34.04 -79.45
C CYS A 7 -25.05 33.67 -78.80
N ARG A 8 -24.91 33.69 -77.43
CA ARG A 8 -23.79 33.18 -76.71
C ARG A 8 -24.22 31.95 -75.93
N SER A 9 -23.68 30.82 -76.33
CA SER A 9 -23.81 29.55 -75.66
C SER A 9 -22.93 29.55 -74.38
N SER A 10 -23.54 29.33 -73.23
CA SER A 10 -22.81 29.14 -71.93
C SER A 10 -22.60 27.66 -71.75
N LEU A 11 -21.34 27.24 -71.79
CA LEU A 11 -20.91 25.91 -71.28
C LEU A 11 -20.91 25.94 -69.75
N ALA A 12 -21.74 25.12 -69.13
CA ALA A 12 -21.68 24.85 -67.70
C ALA A 12 -20.63 23.80 -67.44
N LEU A 13 -19.55 24.19 -66.74
CA LEU A 13 -18.51 23.28 -66.23
C LEU A 13 -19.04 22.69 -64.91
N VAL A 14 -19.37 21.40 -64.93
CA VAL A 14 -19.65 20.65 -63.68
C VAL A 14 -18.30 20.26 -63.04
N ALA A 15 -17.93 20.95 -61.98
CA ALA A 15 -16.80 20.57 -61.16
C ALA A 15 -17.20 19.40 -60.24
N LEU A 16 -16.70 18.20 -60.53
CA LEU A 16 -16.85 17.02 -59.70
C LEU A 16 -15.84 17.12 -58.52
N CYS A 17 -16.31 17.54 -57.34
CA CYS A 17 -15.49 17.46 -56.10
C CYS A 17 -15.35 16.01 -55.70
N LEU A 18 -14.20 15.41 -55.99
CA LEU A 18 -13.74 14.18 -55.37
C LEU A 18 -13.40 14.51 -53.90
N LEU A 19 -14.30 14.18 -52.97
CA LEU A 19 -13.98 14.07 -51.55
C LEU A 19 -13.04 12.87 -51.37
N ALA A 20 -11.74 13.14 -51.30
CA ALA A 20 -10.78 12.17 -50.82
C ALA A 20 -11.11 11.89 -49.35
N ALA A 21 -11.70 10.73 -49.07
CA ALA A 21 -11.80 10.22 -47.73
C ALA A 21 -10.37 9.98 -47.23
N ILE A 22 -9.87 10.90 -46.42
CA ILE A 22 -8.63 10.68 -45.63
C ILE A 22 -9.02 9.57 -44.65
N PRO A 23 -8.36 8.40 -44.71
CA PRO A 23 -8.57 7.41 -43.66
C PRO A 23 -8.11 8.07 -42.36
N VAL A 24 -9.03 8.29 -41.43
CA VAL A 24 -8.70 8.54 -40.04
C VAL A 24 -7.92 7.28 -39.61
N ARG A 25 -6.61 7.40 -39.59
CA ARG A 25 -5.82 6.40 -38.86
C ARG A 25 -6.31 6.50 -37.42
N LEU A 26 -7.07 5.49 -36.95
CA LEU A 26 -7.15 5.25 -35.54
C LEU A 26 -5.69 5.26 -35.07
N SER A 27 -5.37 6.21 -34.20
CA SER A 27 -4.09 6.23 -33.52
C SER A 27 -3.96 4.85 -32.88
N ALA A 28 -2.99 4.07 -33.29
CA ALA A 28 -2.66 2.85 -32.58
C ALA A 28 -2.48 3.26 -31.11
N LYS A 29 -3.09 2.48 -30.20
CA LYS A 29 -2.81 2.54 -28.76
C LYS A 29 -1.28 2.73 -28.64
N PRO A 30 -0.77 3.68 -27.85
CA PRO A 30 0.66 3.73 -27.60
C PRO A 30 1.08 2.36 -27.07
N ASP A 31 1.97 1.68 -27.75
CA ASP A 31 2.47 0.35 -27.37
C ASP A 31 3.43 0.50 -26.16
N HIS A 32 2.88 0.98 -25.02
CA HIS A 32 3.60 1.07 -23.76
C HIS A 32 3.66 -0.28 -23.02
N ASP A 33 2.84 -1.26 -23.46
CA ASP A 33 2.79 -2.61 -22.90
C ASP A 33 3.96 -3.51 -23.36
N ASP A 34 4.82 -3.02 -24.27
CA ASP A 34 5.93 -3.78 -24.83
C ASP A 34 7.28 -3.57 -24.12
N ALA A 35 7.32 -2.86 -23.00
CA ALA A 35 8.55 -2.76 -22.22
C ALA A 35 9.00 -4.17 -21.80
N PRO A 36 10.26 -4.56 -22.07
CA PRO A 36 10.75 -5.89 -21.72
C PRO A 36 10.75 -6.07 -20.22
N THR A 37 10.23 -7.21 -19.76
CA THR A 37 10.20 -7.62 -18.35
C THR A 37 11.02 -8.88 -18.14
N THR A 38 11.58 -9.04 -16.93
CA THR A 38 12.32 -10.25 -16.56
C THR A 38 11.39 -11.40 -16.19
N THR A 39 10.14 -11.11 -15.86
CA THR A 39 9.08 -12.08 -15.53
C THR A 39 7.90 -11.94 -16.49
N PRO A 40 6.92 -12.84 -16.48
CA PRO A 40 5.69 -12.67 -17.26
C PRO A 40 4.77 -11.54 -16.77
N ILE A 41 5.10 -10.86 -15.68
CA ILE A 41 4.30 -9.77 -15.12
C ILE A 41 4.53 -8.50 -15.92
N LYS A 42 3.44 -7.93 -16.45
CA LYS A 42 3.38 -6.66 -17.17
C LYS A 42 2.70 -5.56 -16.38
N HIS A 43 1.92 -5.95 -15.37
CA HIS A 43 1.19 -5.03 -14.50
C HIS A 43 1.38 -5.42 -13.05
N VAL A 44 1.89 -4.50 -12.25
CA VAL A 44 1.92 -4.60 -10.79
C VAL A 44 0.89 -3.65 -10.22
N VAL A 45 0.01 -4.16 -9.39
CA VAL A 45 -0.98 -3.39 -8.63
C VAL A 45 -0.68 -3.56 -7.16
N VAL A 46 -0.27 -2.50 -6.50
CA VAL A 46 -0.01 -2.49 -5.06
C VAL A 46 -1.23 -1.89 -4.37
N ILE A 47 -1.88 -2.64 -3.50
CA ILE A 47 -2.96 -2.14 -2.63
C ILE A 47 -2.37 -1.99 -1.25
N PHE A 48 -2.29 -0.75 -0.79
CA PHE A 48 -1.61 -0.39 0.45
C PHE A 48 -2.62 0.14 1.45
N GLN A 49 -2.92 -0.69 2.45
CA GLN A 49 -3.99 -0.49 3.41
C GLN A 49 -3.46 0.07 4.74
N GLU A 50 -4.35 0.28 5.70
CA GLU A 50 -4.07 0.84 7.02
C GLU A 50 -4.19 -0.20 8.13
N ASN A 51 -3.43 -0.21 8.94
CA ASN A 51 -2.76 -0.35 10.22
C ASN A 51 -3.08 -1.72 10.83
N VAL A 52 -2.31 -2.74 10.42
CA VAL A 52 -2.57 -4.12 10.89
C VAL A 52 -1.28 -4.88 11.15
N SER A 53 -1.09 -5.38 12.37
CA SER A 53 -0.05 -6.38 12.61
C SER A 53 -0.41 -7.74 11.98
N PHE A 54 0.59 -8.56 11.71
CA PHE A 54 0.34 -9.91 11.17
C PHE A 54 -0.54 -10.75 12.08
N ASP A 55 -0.27 -10.78 13.38
CA ASP A 55 -1.06 -11.59 14.32
C ASP A 55 -2.47 -11.06 14.53
N HIS A 56 -2.72 -9.77 14.30
CA HIS A 56 -4.08 -9.21 14.39
C HIS A 56 -5.03 -9.81 13.36
N TYR A 57 -4.55 -10.13 12.14
CA TYR A 57 -5.36 -10.74 11.07
C TYR A 57 -5.06 -12.21 10.79
N PHE A 58 -3.87 -12.71 11.13
CA PHE A 58 -3.44 -14.08 10.84
C PHE A 58 -2.99 -14.86 12.08
N GLY A 59 -3.25 -14.32 13.29
CA GLY A 59 -2.80 -14.91 14.55
C GLY A 59 -3.29 -16.33 14.81
N THR A 60 -4.40 -16.75 14.20
CA THR A 60 -4.92 -18.12 14.29
C THR A 60 -5.03 -18.81 12.93
N TYR A 61 -4.58 -18.20 11.83
CA TYR A 61 -4.59 -18.84 10.50
C TYR A 61 -3.87 -20.20 10.54
N PRO A 62 -4.44 -21.27 9.99
CA PRO A 62 -5.68 -21.30 9.21
C PRO A 62 -6.91 -21.81 9.99
N PHE A 63 -7.00 -21.59 11.30
CA PHE A 63 -8.05 -22.12 12.18
C PHE A 63 -9.05 -21.03 12.57
N ALA A 64 -10.20 -20.99 11.89
CA ALA A 64 -11.31 -20.10 12.22
C ALA A 64 -12.25 -20.77 13.23
N THR A 65 -12.85 -19.96 14.08
CA THR A 65 -13.76 -20.43 15.15
C THR A 65 -15.11 -20.92 14.60
N ASN A 66 -15.57 -20.34 13.50
CA ASN A 66 -16.82 -20.65 12.80
C ASN A 66 -18.09 -20.57 13.70
N PRO A 67 -18.33 -19.48 14.43
CA PRO A 67 -19.53 -19.33 15.23
C PRO A 67 -20.76 -19.21 14.32
N PRO A 68 -21.95 -19.62 14.80
CA PRO A 68 -23.18 -19.47 14.02
C PRO A 68 -23.47 -18.01 13.68
N GLY A 69 -23.77 -17.74 12.40
CA GLY A 69 -24.15 -16.40 11.92
C GLY A 69 -23.01 -15.59 11.31
N GLU A 70 -21.76 -16.02 11.47
CA GLU A 70 -20.61 -15.44 10.77
C GLU A 70 -20.27 -16.22 9.49
N PRO A 71 -19.61 -15.59 8.48
CA PRO A 71 -19.09 -16.27 7.31
C PRO A 71 -18.12 -17.40 7.72
N ALA A 72 -18.38 -18.61 7.24
CA ALA A 72 -17.53 -19.73 7.61
C ALA A 72 -16.26 -19.77 6.75
N PHE A 73 -15.13 -20.06 7.39
CA PHE A 73 -13.87 -20.37 6.73
C PHE A 73 -13.43 -21.79 7.10
N HIS A 74 -13.09 -22.58 6.10
CA HIS A 74 -12.55 -23.93 6.27
C HIS A 74 -11.27 -24.09 5.46
N ALA A 75 -10.17 -24.32 6.17
CA ALA A 75 -8.89 -24.55 5.55
C ALA A 75 -8.91 -25.77 4.63
N LYS A 76 -8.24 -25.66 3.49
CA LYS A 76 -7.97 -26.81 2.62
C LYS A 76 -7.02 -27.80 3.29
N ASP A 77 -7.18 -29.07 2.97
CA ASP A 77 -6.20 -30.08 3.39
C ASP A 77 -4.80 -29.71 2.91
N GLY A 78 -3.82 -29.80 3.80
CA GLY A 78 -2.44 -29.47 3.49
C GLY A 78 -2.12 -27.96 3.49
N THR A 79 -3.01 -27.09 4.00
CA THR A 79 -2.69 -25.69 4.21
C THR A 79 -1.46 -25.54 5.13
N PRO A 80 -0.41 -24.83 4.70
CA PRO A 80 0.78 -24.62 5.52
C PRO A 80 0.45 -23.91 6.84
N ARG A 81 1.17 -24.24 7.88
CA ARG A 81 1.17 -23.46 9.11
C ARG A 81 1.98 -22.17 8.87
N VAL A 82 1.57 -21.11 9.53
CA VAL A 82 2.30 -19.85 9.59
C VAL A 82 2.91 -19.68 10.98
N ASN A 83 3.91 -18.83 11.09
CA ASN A 83 4.43 -18.42 12.37
C ASN A 83 3.47 -17.40 13.01
N ASN A 84 2.64 -17.85 13.96
CA ASN A 84 1.57 -17.05 14.56
C ASN A 84 1.30 -17.44 16.03
N LEU A 85 0.30 -16.79 16.63
CA LEU A 85 -0.09 -16.99 18.04
C LEU A 85 -0.51 -18.43 18.35
N GLU A 86 -1.25 -19.06 17.42
CA GLU A 86 -1.70 -20.44 17.63
C GLU A 86 -0.52 -21.40 17.61
N GLY A 87 0.37 -21.27 16.61
CA GLY A 87 1.55 -22.11 16.45
C GLY A 87 2.61 -21.93 17.56
N SER A 88 2.73 -20.73 18.12
CA SER A 88 3.66 -20.39 19.19
C SER A 88 3.15 -20.75 20.60
N GLY A 89 1.86 -21.03 20.76
CA GLY A 89 1.21 -21.28 22.06
C GLY A 89 0.94 -20.01 22.88
N LEU A 90 1.08 -18.83 22.27
CA LEU A 90 0.92 -17.53 22.94
C LEU A 90 -0.51 -17.06 23.10
N LEU A 91 -1.47 -17.85 22.60
CA LEU A 91 -2.89 -17.65 22.90
C LEU A 91 -3.25 -17.92 24.37
N VAL A 92 -2.43 -18.67 25.10
CA VAL A 92 -2.73 -19.11 26.48
C VAL A 92 -1.67 -18.74 27.52
N ASN A 93 -0.48 -18.33 27.09
CA ASN A 93 0.63 -17.98 27.98
C ASN A 93 1.38 -16.75 27.45
N ASN A 94 0.69 -15.64 27.32
CA ASN A 94 1.23 -14.44 26.71
C ASN A 94 2.10 -13.64 27.72
N PRO A 95 3.29 -13.15 27.31
CA PRO A 95 4.19 -12.40 28.18
C PRO A 95 3.62 -11.04 28.63
N ASN A 96 2.63 -10.48 27.93
CA ASN A 96 1.96 -9.25 28.34
C ASN A 96 1.06 -9.40 29.59
N GLY A 97 0.93 -10.61 30.14
CA GLY A 97 0.08 -10.89 31.29
C GLY A 97 -1.41 -10.94 30.99
N VAL A 98 -1.80 -10.67 29.76
CA VAL A 98 -3.13 -10.81 29.19
C VAL A 98 -3.02 -11.64 27.91
N ASN A 99 -3.84 -12.68 27.79
CA ASN A 99 -3.83 -13.50 26.59
C ASN A 99 -4.53 -12.80 25.43
N PRO A 100 -4.08 -12.99 24.18
CA PRO A 100 -4.79 -12.57 23.00
C PRO A 100 -6.22 -13.14 22.98
N PHE A 101 -7.17 -12.38 22.47
CA PHE A 101 -8.56 -12.77 22.38
C PHE A 101 -9.16 -12.46 21.02
N ARG A 102 -10.07 -13.32 20.58
CA ARG A 102 -10.80 -13.11 19.33
C ARG A 102 -11.78 -11.95 19.46
N ILE A 103 -11.72 -11.03 18.53
CA ILE A 103 -12.72 -9.99 18.35
C ILE A 103 -13.87 -10.58 17.51
N ASP A 104 -15.10 -10.45 17.99
CA ASP A 104 -16.30 -10.92 17.29
C ASP A 104 -16.56 -10.04 16.06
N ARG A 105 -17.00 -10.65 14.94
CA ARG A 105 -17.33 -9.90 13.71
C ARG A 105 -18.34 -8.78 13.91
N SER A 106 -19.18 -8.88 14.93
CA SER A 106 -20.15 -7.83 15.28
C SER A 106 -19.52 -6.60 15.96
N VAL A 107 -18.22 -6.66 16.26
CA VAL A 107 -17.43 -5.57 16.84
C VAL A 107 -16.32 -5.20 15.86
N PRO A 108 -16.64 -4.74 14.65
CA PRO A 108 -15.63 -4.39 13.66
C PRO A 108 -14.93 -3.07 14.01
N ASN A 109 -15.64 -2.15 14.65
CA ASN A 109 -15.16 -0.82 15.01
C ASN A 109 -14.37 -0.89 16.30
N THR A 110 -13.09 -0.65 16.22
CA THR A 110 -12.17 -0.61 17.36
C THR A 110 -11.52 0.76 17.47
N CYS A 111 -10.96 1.08 18.63
CA CYS A 111 -10.19 2.30 18.77
C CYS A 111 -8.78 2.14 18.20
N ASP A 112 -8.25 3.24 17.68
CA ASP A 112 -6.89 3.46 17.25
C ASP A 112 -5.91 3.20 18.41
N GLN A 113 -4.90 2.35 18.18
CA GLN A 113 -3.84 2.04 19.14
C GLN A 113 -2.67 3.01 18.96
N ASP A 114 -1.71 3.01 19.91
CA ASP A 114 -0.53 3.87 19.80
C ASP A 114 0.58 3.18 18.99
N HIS A 115 0.87 3.68 17.80
CA HIS A 115 1.85 3.17 16.86
C HIS A 115 2.96 4.20 16.54
N ASN A 116 3.18 5.18 17.44
CA ASN A 116 4.28 6.11 17.28
C ASN A 116 5.63 5.40 17.32
N TYR A 117 6.60 5.94 16.59
CA TYR A 117 7.94 5.40 16.36
C TYR A 117 8.64 4.83 17.61
N GLY A 118 8.70 5.60 18.69
CA GLY A 118 9.34 5.15 19.92
C GLY A 118 8.45 4.27 20.79
N ASP A 119 7.14 4.37 20.67
CA ASP A 119 6.20 3.61 21.47
C ASP A 119 6.07 2.17 20.99
N GLU A 120 6.10 1.94 19.66
CA GLU A 120 6.26 0.58 19.11
C GLU A 120 7.55 -0.09 19.59
N GLN A 121 8.66 0.65 19.59
CA GLN A 121 9.94 0.15 20.09
C GLN A 121 9.88 -0.23 21.58
N LYS A 122 9.15 0.54 22.40
CA LYS A 122 8.92 0.22 23.82
C LYS A 122 8.09 -1.06 23.97
N ALA A 123 7.05 -1.22 23.14
CA ALA A 123 6.19 -2.39 23.17
C ALA A 123 6.97 -3.68 22.91
N PHE A 124 7.95 -3.61 22.02
CA PHE A 124 8.80 -4.75 21.63
C PHE A 124 9.79 -5.17 22.72
N ASP A 125 10.21 -4.26 23.57
CA ASP A 125 11.13 -4.51 24.72
C ASP A 125 12.31 -5.42 24.38
N GLY A 126 13.02 -5.13 23.29
CA GLY A 126 14.19 -5.89 22.86
C GLY A 126 13.88 -7.35 22.46
N GLY A 127 12.67 -7.62 22.02
CA GLY A 127 12.21 -8.94 21.57
C GLY A 127 11.48 -9.74 22.64
N LEU A 128 11.29 -9.20 23.83
CA LEU A 128 10.44 -9.83 24.87
C LEU A 128 8.96 -9.74 24.48
N MET A 129 8.58 -8.78 23.68
CA MET A 129 7.22 -8.57 23.15
C MET A 129 6.17 -8.52 24.28
N ASP A 130 6.50 -7.87 25.40
CA ASP A 130 5.75 -7.96 26.65
C ASP A 130 5.24 -6.61 27.19
N LYS A 131 5.34 -5.51 26.38
CA LYS A 131 4.92 -4.18 26.81
C LYS A 131 3.84 -3.54 25.92
N PHE A 132 3.12 -4.31 25.14
CA PHE A 132 2.06 -3.80 24.27
C PHE A 132 0.90 -3.11 25.03
N LEU A 133 0.66 -3.52 26.29
CA LEU A 133 -0.40 -2.90 27.08
C LEU A 133 -0.07 -1.49 27.60
N LEU A 134 1.18 -1.02 27.46
CA LEU A 134 1.58 0.31 27.95
C LEU A 134 0.83 1.44 27.24
N LYS A 135 0.47 1.23 25.99
CA LYS A 135 -0.13 2.21 25.10
C LYS A 135 -1.44 1.73 24.45
N SER A 136 -1.98 0.62 24.96
CA SER A 136 -3.28 0.13 24.52
C SER A 136 -4.38 1.18 24.76
N CYS A 137 -5.20 1.43 23.75
CA CYS A 137 -6.35 2.28 23.92
C CYS A 137 -7.39 1.63 24.87
N ASN A 138 -8.22 2.44 25.49
CA ASN A 138 -9.34 1.94 26.29
C ASN A 138 -10.60 1.88 25.42
N ASP A 139 -10.69 0.83 24.62
CA ASP A 139 -11.81 0.62 23.70
C ASP A 139 -13.14 0.53 24.49
N PRO A 140 -14.21 1.17 24.00
CA PRO A 140 -15.49 1.19 24.70
C PRO A 140 -16.17 -0.20 24.82
N VAL A 141 -15.80 -1.15 23.95
CA VAL A 141 -16.37 -2.52 23.91
C VAL A 141 -15.34 -3.54 24.41
N LEU A 142 -14.11 -3.48 23.91
CA LEU A 142 -13.05 -4.44 24.22
C LEU A 142 -12.31 -4.14 25.54
N GLY A 143 -12.41 -2.88 26.01
CA GLY A 143 -11.75 -2.44 27.24
C GLY A 143 -10.27 -2.07 27.08
N PRO A 144 -9.51 -1.96 28.20
CA PRO A 144 -8.18 -1.38 28.22
C PRO A 144 -7.06 -2.28 27.67
N ASN A 145 -7.38 -3.50 27.26
CA ASN A 145 -6.43 -4.45 26.70
C ASN A 145 -6.71 -4.72 25.21
N SER A 146 -7.38 -3.79 24.52
CA SER A 146 -7.84 -3.94 23.15
C SER A 146 -6.73 -4.31 22.19
N THR A 147 -5.51 -3.83 22.37
CA THR A 147 -4.33 -4.16 21.55
C THR A 147 -4.02 -5.67 21.46
N MET A 148 -4.54 -6.49 22.39
CA MET A 148 -4.37 -7.95 22.38
C MET A 148 -5.47 -8.66 21.56
N GLY A 149 -6.39 -7.91 20.95
CA GLY A 149 -7.44 -8.45 20.11
C GLY A 149 -6.93 -8.92 18.76
N TYR A 150 -7.54 -9.98 18.22
CA TYR A 150 -7.30 -10.42 16.85
C TYR A 150 -8.62 -10.81 16.16
N TYR A 151 -8.66 -10.66 14.84
CA TYR A 151 -9.71 -11.19 14.00
C TYR A 151 -9.28 -12.55 13.41
N ASP A 152 -10.25 -13.45 13.21
CA ASP A 152 -10.00 -14.70 12.49
C ASP A 152 -10.68 -14.71 11.12
N GLY A 153 -10.58 -15.84 10.41
CA GLY A 153 -11.15 -16.00 9.07
C GLY A 153 -12.66 -15.85 8.97
N ASN A 154 -13.37 -15.66 10.07
CA ASN A 154 -14.79 -15.35 10.06
C ASN A 154 -15.05 -13.84 9.91
N THR A 155 -14.06 -13.00 10.20
CA THR A 155 -14.12 -11.55 9.99
C THR A 155 -13.31 -11.12 8.76
N VAL A 156 -12.02 -11.50 8.68
CA VAL A 156 -11.15 -11.22 7.54
C VAL A 156 -11.20 -12.37 6.51
N THR A 157 -12.41 -12.79 6.21
CA THR A 157 -12.71 -13.99 5.43
C THR A 157 -12.10 -13.96 4.03
N ALA A 158 -12.15 -12.81 3.37
CA ALA A 158 -11.58 -12.65 2.04
C ALA A 158 -10.06 -12.81 2.05
N LEU A 159 -9.35 -12.19 2.98
CA LEU A 159 -7.89 -12.28 3.07
C LEU A 159 -7.44 -13.73 3.30
N TRP A 160 -8.14 -14.49 4.16
CA TRP A 160 -7.83 -15.90 4.36
C TRP A 160 -8.15 -16.76 3.14
N ASN A 161 -9.21 -16.45 2.40
CA ASN A 161 -9.51 -17.12 1.12
C ASN A 161 -8.44 -16.81 0.06
N TYR A 162 -7.97 -15.57 -0.03
CA TYR A 162 -6.87 -15.21 -0.92
C TYR A 162 -5.58 -15.94 -0.54
N ALA A 163 -5.20 -15.96 0.73
CA ALA A 163 -4.03 -16.70 1.22
C ALA A 163 -4.08 -18.19 0.87
N GLN A 164 -5.27 -18.81 0.91
CA GLN A 164 -5.46 -20.23 0.53
C GLN A 164 -5.40 -20.49 -0.97
N HIS A 165 -5.73 -19.51 -1.79
CA HIS A 165 -5.80 -19.71 -3.25
C HIS A 165 -4.54 -19.20 -3.94
N PHE A 166 -3.81 -18.32 -3.30
CA PHE A 166 -2.61 -17.68 -3.81
C PHE A 166 -1.46 -17.84 -2.81
N ALA A 167 -0.61 -16.83 -2.67
CA ALA A 167 0.56 -16.90 -1.79
C ALA A 167 0.55 -15.75 -0.77
N MET A 168 1.13 -16.03 0.39
CA MET A 168 1.34 -15.03 1.44
C MET A 168 2.74 -15.16 2.04
N SER A 169 3.19 -14.15 2.76
CA SER A 169 4.38 -14.20 3.61
C SER A 169 3.99 -14.11 5.09
N ASP A 170 4.66 -14.87 5.94
CA ASP A 170 4.59 -14.73 7.40
C ASP A 170 5.86 -14.08 7.99
N ASN A 171 6.71 -13.53 7.12
CA ASN A 171 7.99 -12.91 7.51
C ASN A 171 8.22 -11.57 6.77
N HIS A 172 7.15 -10.77 6.65
CA HIS A 172 7.14 -9.43 6.08
C HIS A 172 7.02 -8.38 7.20
N PHE A 173 7.81 -7.32 7.10
CA PHE A 173 7.91 -6.29 8.14
C PHE A 173 7.78 -4.89 7.56
N GLY A 174 7.31 -3.94 8.36
CA GLY A 174 7.55 -2.53 8.13
C GLY A 174 9.05 -2.27 7.97
N THR A 175 9.44 -1.46 7.02
CA THR A 175 10.88 -1.22 6.78
C THR A 175 11.54 -0.50 7.95
N THR A 176 10.81 0.42 8.60
CA THR A 176 11.21 1.09 9.84
C THR A 176 10.06 1.04 10.83
N PHE A 177 10.32 1.37 12.10
CA PHE A 177 9.27 1.70 13.04
C PHE A 177 8.61 3.02 12.67
N GLY A 178 7.42 3.25 13.19
CA GLY A 178 6.66 4.49 13.07
C GLY A 178 5.33 4.33 12.37
N PRO A 179 4.52 5.40 12.40
CA PRO A 179 3.17 5.41 11.87
C PRO A 179 3.13 5.44 10.33
N SER A 180 1.97 5.73 9.76
CA SER A 180 1.67 5.58 8.33
C SER A 180 2.65 6.25 7.37
N THR A 181 3.08 7.50 7.63
CA THR A 181 3.98 8.21 6.70
C THR A 181 5.33 7.50 6.49
N PRO A 182 6.08 7.02 7.52
CA PRO A 182 7.24 6.19 7.32
C PRO A 182 6.99 4.94 6.45
N GLY A 183 5.87 4.25 6.66
CA GLY A 183 5.48 3.08 5.85
C GLY A 183 5.30 3.42 4.38
N LEU A 184 4.54 4.48 4.10
CA LEU A 184 4.30 4.99 2.75
C LEU A 184 5.59 5.42 2.03
N LEU A 185 6.46 6.17 2.70
CA LEU A 185 7.72 6.61 2.13
C LEU A 185 8.65 5.42 1.83
N ASN A 186 8.67 4.43 2.72
CA ASN A 186 9.44 3.20 2.50
C ASN A 186 8.88 2.37 1.32
N LEU A 187 7.58 2.38 1.07
CA LEU A 187 7.00 1.71 -0.10
C LEU A 187 7.50 2.33 -1.41
N VAL A 188 7.58 3.65 -1.50
CA VAL A 188 7.87 4.32 -2.79
C VAL A 188 9.31 4.76 -2.95
N ALA A 189 10.06 4.85 -1.86
CA ALA A 189 11.46 5.28 -1.88
C ALA A 189 12.42 4.34 -1.14
N GLY A 190 11.90 3.35 -0.38
CA GLY A 190 12.73 2.55 0.53
C GLY A 190 13.50 3.43 1.52
N ASN A 191 13.04 4.65 1.74
CA ASN A 191 13.82 5.69 2.41
C ASN A 191 12.93 6.75 3.04
N THR A 192 13.15 7.02 4.31
CA THR A 192 12.50 8.11 5.05
C THR A 192 13.45 9.30 5.30
N PHE A 193 14.72 9.21 4.89
CA PHE A 193 15.73 10.26 5.04
C PHE A 193 15.66 11.29 3.90
N GLU A 194 16.35 12.41 4.06
CA GLU A 194 16.33 13.59 3.18
C GLU A 194 15.04 14.41 3.27
N ALA A 195 14.34 14.30 4.39
CA ALA A 195 13.18 15.11 4.69
C ALA A 195 13.57 16.49 5.24
N THR A 196 12.78 17.49 4.89
CA THR A 196 12.90 18.87 5.41
C THR A 196 11.54 19.34 5.89
N ILE A 197 11.48 19.97 7.07
CA ILE A 197 10.28 20.67 7.55
C ILE A 197 10.14 21.98 6.78
N THR A 198 9.04 22.13 6.05
CA THR A 198 8.73 23.33 5.27
C THR A 198 7.80 24.29 6.03
N ASN A 199 6.98 23.74 6.93
CA ASN A 199 6.13 24.50 7.83
C ASN A 199 6.26 23.89 9.24
N GLY A 200 6.93 24.61 10.14
CA GLY A 200 7.34 24.13 11.47
C GLY A 200 6.35 24.46 12.58
N LEU A 201 5.11 24.02 12.47
CA LEU A 201 4.20 24.03 13.61
C LEU A 201 4.39 22.73 14.39
N SER A 202 4.45 22.82 15.72
CA SER A 202 4.56 21.68 16.63
C SER A 202 3.44 20.66 16.37
N GLY A 203 3.77 19.39 16.26
CA GLY A 203 2.82 18.30 16.07
C GLY A 203 3.48 17.05 15.47
N GLU A 204 2.71 16.15 14.96
CA GLU A 204 3.02 14.76 14.64
C GLU A 204 4.06 14.51 13.52
N GLY A 205 4.59 15.51 12.87
CA GLY A 205 5.61 15.34 11.82
C GLY A 205 7.02 15.44 12.39
N PHE A 206 7.52 14.40 13.00
CA PHE A 206 8.86 14.38 13.56
C PHE A 206 9.91 14.06 12.50
N ILE A 207 10.98 14.85 12.46
CA ILE A 207 12.19 14.55 11.69
C ILE A 207 13.37 14.36 12.65
N ALA A 208 13.91 13.16 12.68
CA ALA A 208 15.14 12.89 13.39
C ALA A 208 16.35 13.52 12.69
N GLY A 209 17.21 14.18 13.44
CA GLY A 209 18.45 14.77 12.90
C GLY A 209 18.40 16.26 12.65
N GLY A 210 17.26 16.92 12.84
CA GLY A 210 17.11 18.39 12.76
C GLY A 210 16.26 18.86 11.57
N ALA A 211 15.79 20.09 11.65
CA ALA A 211 14.79 20.65 10.73
C ALA A 211 15.24 20.84 9.26
N SER A 212 16.54 20.74 8.98
CA SER A 212 17.08 21.01 7.65
C SER A 212 17.35 19.76 6.80
N MET A 213 17.51 18.62 7.40
CA MET A 213 17.65 17.32 6.74
C MET A 213 17.61 16.22 7.79
N GLY A 214 16.63 15.33 7.70
CA GLY A 214 16.47 14.24 8.65
C GLY A 214 15.63 13.11 8.08
N ALA A 215 15.27 12.15 8.93
CA ALA A 215 14.40 11.03 8.58
C ALA A 215 13.02 11.22 9.20
N VAL A 216 11.98 10.99 8.42
CA VAL A 216 10.59 11.04 8.88
C VAL A 216 10.33 9.84 9.80
N ALA A 217 9.82 10.12 10.99
CA ALA A 217 9.47 9.12 12.00
C ALA A 217 8.05 9.34 12.58
N GLY A 218 7.27 10.23 12.01
CA GLY A 218 5.90 10.56 12.41
C GLY A 218 5.09 11.11 11.24
N ASP A 219 3.80 11.37 11.45
CA ASP A 219 2.86 11.78 10.41
C ASP A 219 2.85 13.30 10.17
N GLY A 220 3.66 13.73 9.26
CA GLY A 220 3.62 15.07 8.73
C GLY A 220 2.94 15.11 7.36
N ASP A 221 2.16 16.16 7.12
CA ASP A 221 1.52 16.35 5.82
C ASP A 221 2.54 16.69 4.71
N PRO A 222 2.31 16.28 3.46
CA PRO A 222 3.21 16.63 2.36
C PRO A 222 3.20 18.12 2.03
N ALA A 223 4.37 18.67 1.71
CA ALA A 223 4.50 20.10 1.39
C ALA A 223 3.91 20.49 0.03
N PHE A 224 3.73 19.50 -0.85
CA PHE A 224 3.26 19.72 -2.22
C PHE A 224 1.84 19.20 -2.44
N ASP A 225 0.95 19.40 -1.46
CA ASP A 225 -0.45 18.99 -1.52
C ASP A 225 -1.37 20.12 -1.04
N MET A 226 -2.31 20.52 -1.88
CA MET A 226 -3.28 21.56 -1.54
C MET A 226 -4.21 21.22 -0.38
N CYS A 227 -4.36 19.94 -0.07
CA CYS A 227 -5.20 19.44 1.02
C CYS A 227 -4.46 19.38 2.37
N SER A 228 -3.14 19.54 2.37
CA SER A 228 -2.34 19.55 3.58
C SER A 228 -2.82 20.62 4.59
N ASN A 229 -2.94 20.19 5.84
CA ASN A 229 -3.41 21.09 6.90
C ASN A 229 -2.32 22.10 7.28
N PRO A 230 -2.53 23.42 7.08
CA PRO A 230 -1.53 24.43 7.39
C PRO A 230 -1.20 24.55 8.89
N LYS A 231 -1.93 23.86 9.76
CA LYS A 231 -1.68 23.82 11.21
C LYS A 231 -0.89 22.58 11.64
N ARG A 232 -0.66 21.61 10.74
CA ARG A 232 0.20 20.45 10.97
C ARG A 232 1.60 20.71 10.43
N THR A 233 2.57 19.95 10.88
CA THR A 233 3.91 19.92 10.28
C THR A 233 3.82 19.49 8.84
N GLN A 234 4.47 20.24 7.94
CA GLN A 234 4.56 19.89 6.53
C GLN A 234 5.99 19.51 6.18
N LEU A 235 6.13 18.47 5.39
CA LEU A 235 7.40 17.85 5.04
C LEU A 235 7.60 17.83 3.52
N SER A 236 8.85 18.01 3.08
CA SER A 236 9.28 17.74 1.71
C SER A 236 10.43 16.74 1.71
N MET A 237 10.44 15.84 0.72
CA MET A 237 11.53 14.91 0.45
C MET A 237 12.37 15.41 -0.72
N SER A 238 13.71 15.21 -0.68
CA SER A 238 14.62 15.66 -1.74
C SER A 238 15.29 14.53 -2.51
N GLY A 239 15.26 13.32 -1.98
CA GLY A 239 15.81 12.13 -2.66
C GLY A 239 14.97 11.64 -3.84
N GLU A 240 15.43 10.56 -4.48
CA GLU A 240 14.70 9.88 -5.54
C GLU A 240 13.60 8.96 -4.96
N ASN A 241 12.59 8.69 -5.78
CA ASN A 241 11.56 7.70 -5.52
C ASN A 241 11.34 6.82 -6.76
N ILE A 242 10.60 5.73 -6.63
CA ILE A 242 10.39 4.79 -7.74
C ILE A 242 9.73 5.48 -8.95
N GLY A 243 8.88 6.48 -8.75
CA GLY A 243 8.25 7.25 -9.83
C GLY A 243 9.26 7.98 -10.71
N ASN A 244 10.37 8.48 -10.14
CA ASN A 244 11.45 9.09 -10.90
C ASN A 244 12.13 8.07 -11.82
N LEU A 245 12.40 6.86 -11.34
CA LEU A 245 13.01 5.78 -12.13
C LEU A 245 12.06 5.31 -13.25
N LEU A 246 10.77 5.16 -12.93
CA LEU A 246 9.74 4.80 -13.92
C LEU A 246 9.60 5.85 -15.02
N ASN A 247 9.62 7.15 -14.66
CA ASN A 247 9.64 8.25 -15.60
C ASN A 247 10.89 8.23 -16.51
N ALA A 248 12.05 8.00 -15.92
CA ALA A 248 13.30 7.90 -16.69
C ALA A 248 13.29 6.73 -17.69
N ALA A 249 12.62 5.64 -17.35
CA ALA A 249 12.43 4.48 -18.21
C ALA A 249 11.25 4.59 -19.18
N ASN A 250 10.47 5.68 -19.14
CA ASN A 250 9.22 5.88 -19.90
C ASN A 250 8.19 4.77 -19.67
N LEU A 251 8.14 4.21 -18.47
CA LEU A 251 7.13 3.25 -18.07
C LEU A 251 5.86 3.96 -17.61
N THR A 252 4.71 3.36 -17.91
CA THR A 252 3.44 3.88 -17.41
C THR A 252 3.27 3.53 -15.94
N TRP A 253 2.85 4.51 -15.14
CA TRP A 253 2.57 4.29 -13.73
C TRP A 253 1.53 5.28 -13.19
N GLY A 254 0.97 4.98 -12.03
CA GLY A 254 0.06 5.89 -11.34
C GLY A 254 -0.11 5.56 -9.88
N SER A 255 -0.29 6.60 -9.09
CA SER A 255 -0.79 6.55 -7.73
C SER A 255 -2.26 6.92 -7.76
N PHE A 256 -3.10 6.08 -7.20
CA PHE A 256 -4.56 6.19 -7.23
C PHE A 256 -5.09 6.25 -5.81
N MET A 257 -5.55 7.42 -5.40
CA MET A 257 -5.95 7.67 -4.02
C MET A 257 -7.44 7.96 -3.90
N GLY A 258 -8.09 7.32 -2.93
CA GLY A 258 -9.48 7.59 -2.63
C GLY A 258 -9.69 9.03 -2.15
N GLY A 259 -10.70 9.71 -2.72
CA GLY A 259 -11.04 11.07 -2.34
C GLY A 259 -10.08 12.17 -2.82
N PHE A 260 -9.09 11.86 -3.65
CA PHE A 260 -8.06 12.80 -4.12
C PHE A 260 -8.61 14.08 -4.76
N THR A 261 -9.77 14.02 -5.40
CA THR A 261 -10.39 15.20 -6.03
C THR A 261 -11.01 16.19 -5.04
N SER A 262 -11.09 15.86 -3.74
CA SER A 262 -11.76 16.70 -2.76
C SER A 262 -11.13 16.63 -1.37
N CYS A 263 -10.53 17.72 -0.92
CA CYS A 263 -9.97 17.85 0.44
C CYS A 263 -11.00 17.75 1.58
N THR A 264 -12.30 17.73 1.27
CA THR A 264 -13.36 17.83 2.29
C THR A 264 -14.48 16.82 2.12
N ALA A 265 -14.39 15.94 1.11
CA ALA A 265 -15.33 14.84 0.99
C ALA A 265 -15.18 13.90 2.18
N SER A 266 -16.31 13.44 2.70
CA SER A 266 -16.38 12.52 3.84
C SER A 266 -17.48 11.51 3.58
N HIS A 267 -17.23 10.25 3.89
CA HIS A 267 -18.16 9.16 3.66
C HIS A 267 -18.37 8.36 4.94
N THR A 268 -19.40 7.54 4.91
CA THR A 268 -19.71 6.61 6.00
C THR A 268 -19.60 5.20 5.44
N GLY A 269 -18.80 4.37 6.09
CA GLY A 269 -18.61 2.98 5.74
C GLY A 269 -19.85 2.11 5.99
N LEU A 270 -19.77 0.83 5.64
CA LEU A 270 -20.86 -0.15 5.77
C LEU A 270 -21.30 -0.35 7.22
N THR A 271 -20.38 -0.21 8.15
CA THR A 271 -20.60 -0.41 9.59
C THR A 271 -21.13 0.84 10.28
N GLY A 272 -21.18 1.97 9.57
CA GLY A 272 -21.74 3.23 10.06
C GLY A 272 -20.70 4.20 10.64
N LEU A 273 -19.39 3.89 10.57
CA LEU A 273 -18.35 4.86 10.89
C LEU A 273 -18.23 5.92 9.79
N ASN A 274 -18.03 7.16 10.21
CA ASN A 274 -17.73 8.27 9.31
C ASN A 274 -16.23 8.58 9.37
N ASP A 275 -15.59 8.68 8.20
CA ASP A 275 -14.16 8.88 8.07
C ASP A 275 -13.65 10.29 8.43
N GLY A 276 -14.55 11.26 8.61
CA GLY A 276 -14.16 12.64 8.87
C GLY A 276 -13.46 13.36 7.70
N GLY A 277 -13.02 12.61 6.70
CA GLY A 277 -12.38 13.08 5.47
C GLY A 277 -11.79 11.91 4.69
N SER A 278 -12.33 11.65 3.48
CA SER A 278 -11.98 10.45 2.72
C SER A 278 -10.57 10.49 2.13
N TYR A 279 -10.02 11.68 1.90
CA TYR A 279 -8.62 11.87 1.52
C TYR A 279 -7.81 12.32 2.73
N ILE A 280 -6.75 11.59 3.01
CA ILE A 280 -5.82 11.90 4.10
C ILE A 280 -4.49 12.34 3.48
N PRO A 281 -4.08 13.63 3.62
CA PRO A 281 -2.87 14.14 2.96
C PRO A 281 -1.60 13.37 3.29
N HIS A 282 -1.38 13.00 4.55
CA HIS A 282 -0.17 12.28 4.94
C HIS A 282 -0.12 10.82 4.43
N HIS A 283 -1.20 10.30 3.82
CA HIS A 283 -1.20 9.04 3.08
C HIS A 283 -0.83 9.20 1.59
N ALA A 284 -0.53 10.40 1.13
CA ALA A 284 -0.23 10.67 -0.27
C ALA A 284 1.24 10.34 -0.60
N PHE A 285 1.46 9.17 -1.21
CA PHE A 285 2.79 8.58 -1.45
C PHE A 285 3.81 9.54 -2.08
N PHE A 286 3.43 10.30 -3.10
CA PHE A 286 4.34 11.07 -3.94
C PHE A 286 4.23 12.58 -3.76
N GLU A 287 3.27 13.07 -2.99
CA GLU A 287 3.06 14.52 -2.76
C GLU A 287 4.15 15.14 -1.84
N TYR A 288 5.07 14.31 -1.32
CA TYR A 288 6.24 14.75 -0.59
C TYR A 288 7.39 15.24 -1.49
N TRP A 289 7.39 14.85 -2.78
CA TRP A 289 8.43 15.22 -3.75
C TRP A 289 7.90 16.17 -4.81
N GLN A 290 8.60 17.27 -5.03
CA GLN A 290 8.24 18.22 -6.09
C GLN A 290 8.24 17.58 -7.49
N SER A 291 9.09 16.58 -7.71
CA SER A 291 9.26 15.90 -9.02
C SER A 291 8.06 15.04 -9.42
N THR A 292 7.35 14.46 -8.45
CA THR A 292 6.28 13.49 -8.69
C THR A 292 4.92 13.93 -8.14
N SER A 293 4.82 15.06 -7.47
CA SER A 293 3.57 15.57 -6.91
C SER A 293 2.62 16.16 -7.97
N ASN A 294 1.34 16.21 -7.62
CA ASN A 294 0.27 16.96 -8.30
C ASN A 294 -0.35 17.98 -7.33
N PRO A 295 0.35 19.06 -7.00
CA PRO A 295 0.02 19.92 -5.86
C PRO A 295 -1.37 20.56 -5.89
N ASN A 296 -2.03 20.57 -7.05
CA ASN A 296 -3.34 21.19 -7.25
C ASN A 296 -4.41 20.15 -7.61
N HIS A 297 -4.13 18.86 -7.47
CA HIS A 297 -5.01 17.74 -7.78
C HIS A 297 -5.65 17.88 -9.18
N LEU A 298 -4.84 18.27 -10.18
CA LEU A 298 -5.30 18.47 -11.54
C LEU A 298 -5.71 17.13 -12.16
N PRO A 299 -6.83 17.09 -12.89
CA PRO A 299 -7.24 15.87 -13.58
C PRO A 299 -6.30 15.54 -14.74
N PRO A 300 -6.20 14.26 -15.17
CA PRO A 300 -5.41 13.89 -16.33
C PRO A 300 -5.93 14.52 -17.62
N THR A 301 -5.02 14.87 -18.52
CA THR A 301 -5.29 15.39 -19.87
C THR A 301 -4.78 14.46 -20.97
N ALA A 302 -4.04 13.41 -20.57
CA ALA A 302 -3.54 12.36 -21.45
C ALA A 302 -4.04 10.99 -20.98
N ALA A 303 -3.54 9.91 -21.57
CA ALA A 303 -3.84 8.55 -21.12
C ALA A 303 -3.33 8.33 -19.70
N ILE A 304 -4.14 7.67 -18.87
CA ILE A 304 -3.76 7.35 -17.49
C ILE A 304 -2.42 6.60 -17.47
N GLY A 305 -1.55 7.01 -16.57
CA GLY A 305 -0.20 6.43 -16.43
C GLY A 305 0.87 7.10 -17.29
N THR A 306 0.51 8.10 -18.12
CA THR A 306 1.47 8.87 -18.91
C THR A 306 1.72 10.26 -18.30
N GLN A 307 2.88 10.85 -18.61
CA GLN A 307 3.25 12.17 -18.10
C GLN A 307 2.31 13.27 -18.66
N ASP A 308 1.63 13.97 -17.76
CA ASP A 308 0.80 15.14 -18.05
C ASP A 308 0.66 16.07 -16.83
N GLN A 309 -0.35 16.92 -16.79
CA GLN A 309 -0.55 17.84 -15.66
C GLN A 309 -0.93 17.15 -14.34
N ALA A 310 -1.44 15.90 -14.38
CA ALA A 310 -1.75 15.10 -13.20
C ALA A 310 -0.49 14.49 -12.58
N ASN A 311 0.62 14.48 -13.31
CA ASN A 311 1.93 13.98 -12.88
C ASN A 311 1.84 12.61 -12.20
N HIS A 312 1.03 11.70 -12.79
CA HIS A 312 0.78 10.34 -12.29
C HIS A 312 0.01 10.22 -10.96
N GLN A 313 -0.47 11.34 -10.39
CA GLN A 313 -1.28 11.33 -9.18
C GLN A 313 -2.75 11.50 -9.54
N TYR A 314 -3.55 10.52 -9.20
CA TYR A 314 -4.94 10.40 -9.66
C TYR A 314 -5.90 10.10 -8.51
N ASP A 315 -7.16 10.50 -8.71
CA ASP A 315 -8.24 9.95 -7.92
C ASP A 315 -8.46 8.46 -8.28
N LEU A 316 -8.89 7.67 -7.30
CA LEU A 316 -9.11 6.22 -7.46
C LEU A 316 -10.05 5.88 -8.63
N SER A 317 -11.00 6.75 -8.98
CA SER A 317 -11.88 6.56 -10.13
C SER A 317 -11.14 6.48 -11.48
N ALA A 318 -9.95 7.07 -11.57
CA ALA A 318 -9.09 6.95 -12.74
C ALA A 318 -8.53 5.54 -12.92
N PHE A 319 -8.28 4.79 -11.83
CA PHE A 319 -7.88 3.38 -11.92
C PHE A 319 -8.96 2.53 -12.60
N THR A 320 -10.21 2.68 -12.16
CA THR A 320 -11.35 2.01 -12.78
C THR A 320 -11.50 2.40 -14.27
N THR A 321 -11.24 3.67 -14.59
CA THR A 321 -11.27 4.16 -15.97
C THR A 321 -10.16 3.51 -16.81
N ALA A 322 -8.94 3.43 -16.30
CA ALA A 322 -7.80 2.78 -16.96
C ALA A 322 -8.10 1.31 -17.23
N LEU A 323 -8.58 0.59 -16.24
CA LEU A 323 -8.93 -0.82 -16.35
C LEU A 323 -10.03 -1.08 -17.39
N ASN A 324 -11.13 -0.31 -17.35
CA ASN A 324 -12.24 -0.44 -18.28
C ASN A 324 -11.88 -0.04 -19.73
N SER A 325 -10.84 0.75 -19.93
CA SER A 325 -10.34 1.15 -21.24
C SER A 325 -9.16 0.32 -21.75
N HIS A 326 -8.84 -0.78 -21.07
CA HIS A 326 -7.67 -1.64 -21.37
C HIS A 326 -6.37 -0.82 -21.43
N ASN A 327 -6.18 0.05 -20.47
CA ASN A 327 -5.01 0.91 -20.35
C ASN A 327 -4.46 0.89 -18.91
N LEU A 328 -4.41 -0.30 -18.31
CA LEU A 328 -3.83 -0.47 -16.99
C LEU A 328 -2.33 -0.11 -17.03
N PRO A 329 -1.83 0.79 -16.19
CA PRO A 329 -0.40 1.10 -16.15
C PRO A 329 0.47 -0.10 -15.79
N ALA A 330 1.75 -0.07 -16.16
CA ALA A 330 2.71 -1.10 -15.75
C ALA A 330 2.84 -1.17 -14.22
N VAL A 331 2.78 -0.01 -13.54
CA VAL A 331 2.78 0.06 -12.07
C VAL A 331 1.63 0.92 -11.59
N SER A 332 0.79 0.37 -10.73
CA SER A 332 -0.32 1.06 -10.07
C SER A 332 -0.19 0.93 -8.54
N ILE A 333 -0.16 2.04 -7.83
CA ILE A 333 -0.14 2.06 -6.37
C ILE A 333 -1.48 2.64 -5.92
N ILE A 334 -2.20 1.90 -5.09
CA ILE A 334 -3.58 2.20 -4.72
C ILE A 334 -3.67 2.41 -3.22
N LYS A 335 -4.30 3.51 -2.82
CA LYS A 335 -4.73 3.76 -1.43
C LYS A 335 -6.25 3.87 -1.42
N ALA A 336 -6.91 3.09 -0.57
CA ALA A 336 -8.33 3.20 -0.34
C ALA A 336 -8.70 4.60 0.21
N PRO A 337 -9.95 5.07 0.03
CA PRO A 337 -10.42 6.19 0.81
C PRO A 337 -10.50 5.81 2.30
N ALA A 338 -10.35 6.76 3.19
CA ALA A 338 -10.26 6.52 4.63
C ALA A 338 -11.37 5.62 5.20
N PHE A 339 -12.60 5.72 4.71
CA PHE A 339 -13.71 4.88 5.19
C PHE A 339 -13.63 3.41 4.74
N GLU A 340 -12.67 3.02 3.90
CA GLU A 340 -12.47 1.66 3.35
C GLU A 340 -11.01 1.17 3.48
N ASP A 341 -10.14 1.88 4.21
CA ASP A 341 -8.72 1.55 4.30
C ASP A 341 -8.36 0.55 5.41
N GLY A 342 -9.29 0.28 6.33
CA GLY A 342 -9.13 -0.69 7.42
C GLY A 342 -8.66 -0.09 8.75
N HIS A 343 -8.28 1.18 8.79
CA HIS A 343 -7.75 1.83 10.00
C HIS A 343 -8.75 1.87 11.14
N ALA A 344 -8.34 1.41 12.31
CA ALA A 344 -9.14 1.49 13.52
C ALA A 344 -9.55 2.94 13.81
N GLY A 345 -10.73 3.13 14.38
CA GLY A 345 -11.25 4.45 14.77
C GLY A 345 -12.03 5.19 13.70
N TYR A 346 -11.80 5.00 12.40
CA TYR A 346 -12.59 5.62 11.33
C TYR A 346 -12.93 4.69 10.15
N SER A 347 -12.32 3.51 10.09
CA SER A 347 -12.62 2.39 9.20
C SER A 347 -12.60 1.09 9.98
N ASP A 348 -12.71 -0.05 9.31
CA ASP A 348 -12.70 -1.37 9.93
C ASP A 348 -12.46 -2.52 8.91
N PRO A 349 -12.22 -3.77 9.36
CA PRO A 349 -11.91 -4.88 8.47
C PRO A 349 -13.05 -5.29 7.53
N LEU A 350 -14.30 -4.88 7.76
CA LEU A 350 -15.44 -5.20 6.88
C LEU A 350 -15.52 -4.21 5.72
N ASP A 351 -15.27 -2.94 5.98
CA ASP A 351 -15.16 -1.90 4.97
C ASP A 351 -13.93 -2.14 4.08
N GLU A 352 -12.78 -2.49 4.69
CA GLU A 352 -11.57 -2.92 3.99
C GLU A 352 -11.85 -4.13 3.07
N GLN A 353 -12.50 -5.17 3.60
CA GLN A 353 -12.87 -6.36 2.80
C GLN A 353 -13.73 -5.99 1.60
N PHE A 354 -14.69 -5.12 1.78
CA PHE A 354 -15.57 -4.68 0.70
C PHE A 354 -14.78 -4.01 -0.42
N PHE A 355 -13.87 -3.11 -0.09
CA PHE A 355 -12.97 -2.45 -1.04
C PHE A 355 -12.09 -3.45 -1.77
N LEU A 356 -11.33 -4.26 -1.02
CA LEU A 356 -10.38 -5.24 -1.58
C LEU A 356 -11.05 -6.21 -2.54
N VAL A 357 -12.18 -6.79 -2.14
CA VAL A 357 -12.88 -7.78 -2.95
C VAL A 357 -13.44 -7.19 -4.24
N ASN A 358 -14.04 -5.99 -4.17
CA ASN A 358 -14.54 -5.32 -5.37
C ASN A 358 -13.43 -5.02 -6.36
N LEU A 359 -12.30 -4.51 -5.88
CA LEU A 359 -11.15 -4.16 -6.71
C LEU A 359 -10.51 -5.40 -7.36
N ILE A 360 -10.28 -6.45 -6.57
CA ILE A 360 -9.67 -7.69 -7.06
C ILE A 360 -10.60 -8.41 -8.03
N ASN A 361 -11.89 -8.51 -7.72
CA ASN A 361 -12.87 -9.07 -8.65
C ASN A 361 -12.93 -8.33 -9.99
N MET A 362 -12.70 -7.02 -10.01
CA MET A 362 -12.58 -6.23 -11.25
C MET A 362 -11.33 -6.60 -12.04
N LEU A 363 -10.17 -6.66 -11.35
CA LEU A 363 -8.89 -7.04 -11.96
C LEU A 363 -8.94 -8.45 -12.53
N GLU A 364 -9.51 -9.42 -11.81
CA GLU A 364 -9.63 -10.81 -12.26
C GLU A 364 -10.52 -10.99 -13.50
N GLN A 365 -11.36 -10.00 -13.81
CA GLN A 365 -12.21 -9.98 -15.01
C GLN A 365 -11.55 -9.23 -16.18
N SER A 366 -10.46 -8.52 -15.96
CA SER A 366 -9.79 -7.75 -17.00
C SER A 366 -9.02 -8.63 -17.99
N GLU A 367 -8.76 -8.10 -19.18
CA GLU A 367 -7.91 -8.77 -20.17
C GLU A 367 -6.45 -8.85 -19.71
N GLU A 368 -6.02 -7.89 -18.90
CA GLU A 368 -4.66 -7.77 -18.36
C GLU A 368 -4.39 -8.75 -17.22
N TRP A 369 -5.42 -9.38 -16.65
CA TRP A 369 -5.26 -10.28 -15.50
C TRP A 369 -4.15 -11.33 -15.66
N ASN A 370 -4.05 -11.91 -16.86
CA ASN A 370 -3.07 -12.96 -17.13
C ASN A 370 -1.61 -12.52 -17.01
N GLU A 371 -1.33 -11.23 -16.94
CA GLU A 371 -0.01 -10.61 -16.86
C GLU A 371 0.10 -9.68 -15.64
N THR A 372 -0.86 -9.79 -14.70
CA THR A 372 -0.97 -8.94 -13.52
C THR A 372 -0.52 -9.66 -12.25
N ALA A 373 0.16 -8.94 -11.37
CA ALA A 373 0.37 -9.32 -9.97
C ALA A 373 -0.18 -8.22 -9.07
N VAL A 374 -1.03 -8.63 -8.11
CA VAL A 374 -1.56 -7.76 -7.06
C VAL A 374 -0.82 -8.06 -5.77
N PHE A 375 -0.28 -7.03 -5.12
CA PHE A 375 0.33 -7.09 -3.79
C PHE A 375 -0.60 -6.38 -2.81
N ILE A 376 -0.97 -7.03 -1.74
CA ILE A 376 -1.72 -6.42 -0.62
C ILE A 376 -0.79 -6.39 0.57
N THR A 377 -0.60 -5.20 1.14
CA THR A 377 0.14 -5.00 2.38
C THR A 377 -0.34 -3.73 3.08
N TRP A 378 0.17 -3.50 4.28
CA TRP A 378 -0.21 -2.41 5.17
C TRP A 378 0.99 -1.51 5.43
N ASP A 379 0.75 -0.31 5.88
CA ASP A 379 1.77 0.69 6.15
C ASP A 379 2.47 0.47 7.50
N ASP A 380 1.72 0.19 8.55
CA ASP A 380 2.21 -0.12 9.89
C ASP A 380 1.28 -1.09 10.63
N SER A 381 1.47 -1.23 11.94
CA SER A 381 0.77 -2.22 12.77
C SER A 381 -0.39 -1.66 13.59
N ASP A 382 -0.63 -0.34 13.59
CA ASP A 382 -1.51 0.33 14.56
C ASP A 382 -1.16 0.03 16.04
N GLY A 383 0.02 -0.49 16.31
CA GLY A 383 0.36 -0.96 17.65
C GLY A 383 -0.34 -2.25 18.10
N TRP A 384 -1.11 -2.91 17.23
CA TRP A 384 -1.67 -4.24 17.52
C TRP A 384 -0.58 -5.24 17.84
N TYR A 385 -0.87 -6.11 18.83
CA TYR A 385 0.09 -7.12 19.26
C TYR A 385 0.51 -8.03 18.10
N ASP A 386 1.82 -8.20 17.97
CA ASP A 386 2.47 -9.29 17.24
C ASP A 386 3.49 -9.98 18.16
N HIS A 387 3.63 -11.29 18.03
CA HIS A 387 4.54 -12.04 18.90
C HIS A 387 5.99 -12.04 18.44
N GLN A 388 6.25 -11.58 17.20
CA GLN A 388 7.58 -11.67 16.60
C GLN A 388 8.18 -10.29 16.32
N MET A 389 9.31 -10.00 16.95
CA MET A 389 10.17 -8.90 16.56
C MET A 389 11.00 -9.29 15.32
N GLY A 390 11.10 -8.37 14.35
CA GLY A 390 12.01 -8.50 13.22
C GLY A 390 13.49 -8.28 13.60
N PRO A 391 14.42 -8.65 12.72
CA PRO A 391 15.84 -8.35 12.92
C PRO A 391 16.09 -6.85 12.81
N ILE A 392 16.86 -6.26 13.73
CA ILE A 392 17.25 -4.85 13.63
C ILE A 392 18.41 -4.69 12.66
N ASN A 393 18.06 -4.44 11.41
CA ASN A 393 19.00 -4.25 10.30
C ASN A 393 19.35 -2.78 10.06
N HIS A 394 18.46 -1.87 10.49
CA HIS A 394 18.58 -0.43 10.32
C HIS A 394 18.89 0.22 11.65
N GLN A 395 19.96 0.98 11.70
CA GLN A 395 20.47 1.56 12.94
C GLN A 395 20.07 3.01 13.08
N SER A 396 19.71 3.39 14.29
CA SER A 396 19.39 4.75 14.70
C SER A 396 19.85 4.98 16.13
N ASN A 397 20.09 6.22 16.50
CA ASN A 397 20.41 6.62 17.87
C ASN A 397 19.88 8.05 18.09
N VAL A 398 18.57 8.20 18.03
CA VAL A 398 17.91 9.45 18.36
C VAL A 398 17.60 9.46 19.84
N SER A 399 18.17 10.41 20.55
CA SER A 399 17.71 10.75 21.89
C SER A 399 17.04 12.10 21.83
N ASP A 400 15.80 12.22 22.21
CA ASP A 400 15.24 13.52 22.55
C ASP A 400 15.83 13.97 23.88
N LEU A 401 16.84 14.79 23.79
CA LEU A 401 17.50 15.35 24.96
C LEU A 401 16.62 16.34 25.74
N THR A 402 15.55 16.83 25.12
CA THR A 402 14.61 17.78 25.73
C THR A 402 13.41 17.11 26.37
N ASN A 403 13.03 15.92 25.88
CA ASN A 403 11.93 15.12 26.40
C ASN A 403 12.21 13.60 26.24
N PRO A 404 12.92 12.97 27.20
CA PRO A 404 13.26 11.55 27.14
C PRO A 404 12.03 10.60 27.14
N ALA A 405 10.85 11.12 27.45
CA ALA A 405 9.59 10.39 27.37
C ALA A 405 8.86 10.56 26.03
N SER A 406 9.50 11.26 25.08
CA SER A 406 8.93 11.48 23.74
C SER A 406 8.72 10.15 23.01
N SER A 407 7.58 10.04 22.35
CA SER A 407 7.27 8.95 21.41
C SER A 407 8.19 8.92 20.18
N ASP A 408 8.95 9.99 19.98
CA ASP A 408 9.75 10.24 18.79
C ASP A 408 11.23 9.84 18.94
N ALA A 409 11.67 9.41 20.14
CA ALA A 409 13.03 9.00 20.40
C ALA A 409 13.20 7.48 20.27
N ASP A 410 14.42 7.04 19.93
CA ASP A 410 14.74 5.62 19.97
C ASP A 410 14.62 5.05 21.40
N GLN A 411 13.83 4.02 21.53
CA GLN A 411 13.57 3.33 22.79
C GLN A 411 14.19 1.91 22.80
N LEU A 412 14.48 1.37 21.62
CA LEU A 412 15.04 0.04 21.44
C LEU A 412 16.57 0.15 21.25
N LEU A 413 17.28 0.45 22.32
CA LEU A 413 18.73 0.71 22.31
C LEU A 413 19.53 -0.47 22.87
N GLY A 414 20.79 -0.60 22.40
CA GLY A 414 21.76 -1.56 22.93
C GLY A 414 22.19 -2.64 21.94
N PRO A 415 22.97 -3.64 22.40
CA PRO A 415 23.47 -4.72 21.55
C PRO A 415 22.34 -5.52 20.89
N GLY A 416 22.38 -5.65 19.56
CA GLY A 416 21.34 -6.32 18.78
C GLY A 416 20.12 -5.47 18.47
N ASN A 417 20.04 -4.28 19.04
CA ASN A 417 18.99 -3.28 18.83
C ASN A 417 19.53 -2.04 18.12
N CYS A 418 18.73 -0.97 18.05
CA CYS A 418 19.19 0.32 17.54
C CYS A 418 20.26 0.94 18.47
N GLY A 419 21.07 1.88 17.97
CA GLY A 419 22.07 2.59 18.77
C GLY A 419 23.53 2.22 18.49
N THR A 420 23.81 1.32 17.57
CA THR A 420 25.20 0.98 17.19
C THR A 420 25.73 1.78 16.01
N ALA A 421 24.95 2.71 15.49
CA ALA A 421 25.31 3.70 14.47
C ALA A 421 26.09 3.13 13.28
N LYS A 422 25.57 2.08 12.64
CA LYS A 422 26.12 1.60 11.36
C LYS A 422 25.72 2.57 10.25
N LEU A 423 26.69 2.89 9.39
CA LEU A 423 26.39 3.59 8.14
C LEU A 423 25.53 2.70 7.25
N LEU A 424 24.56 3.30 6.60
CA LEU A 424 23.78 2.61 5.56
C LEU A 424 24.65 2.35 4.34
N PRO A 425 24.41 1.27 3.59
CA PRO A 425 25.13 0.99 2.35
C PRO A 425 25.10 2.20 1.40
N GLY A 426 26.29 2.59 0.92
CA GLY A 426 26.43 3.70 -0.02
C GLY A 426 26.33 5.11 0.60
N THR A 427 26.18 5.26 1.91
CA THR A 427 26.14 6.56 2.58
C THR A 427 27.38 6.79 3.46
N MET A 428 27.69 8.08 3.68
CA MET A 428 28.76 8.54 4.58
C MET A 428 28.20 9.17 5.86
N VAL A 429 26.90 9.15 6.04
CA VAL A 429 26.18 9.84 7.13
C VAL A 429 25.36 8.83 7.91
N ILE A 430 25.35 8.96 9.25
CA ILE A 430 24.41 8.25 10.11
C ILE A 430 23.03 8.87 9.90
N GLN A 431 22.06 8.06 9.52
CA GLN A 431 20.69 8.49 9.30
C GLN A 431 19.84 8.06 10.48
N ASN A 432 19.76 8.89 11.50
CA ASN A 432 18.93 8.67 12.67
C ASN A 432 17.42 8.74 12.31
N GLY A 433 16.55 8.09 13.11
CA GLY A 433 15.11 8.03 12.89
C GLY A 433 14.69 6.92 11.94
N ARG A 434 15.58 5.97 11.64
CA ARG A 434 15.33 4.84 10.75
C ARG A 434 15.56 3.49 11.44
N CYS A 435 15.35 3.41 12.76
CA CYS A 435 15.41 2.14 13.46
C CYS A 435 14.41 1.17 12.82
N GLY A 436 14.84 -0.05 12.58
CA GLY A 436 14.03 -1.09 11.92
C GLY A 436 14.85 -2.36 11.70
N VAL A 437 14.18 -3.44 11.28
CA VAL A 437 12.81 -3.36 10.74
C VAL A 437 11.77 -3.11 11.83
N GLY A 438 10.64 -2.58 11.42
CA GLY A 438 9.50 -2.29 12.26
C GLY A 438 8.64 -3.52 12.57
N PRO A 439 7.35 -3.32 12.87
CA PRO A 439 6.40 -4.39 13.14
C PRO A 439 6.25 -5.37 11.98
N ARG A 440 5.88 -6.61 12.31
CA ARG A 440 5.49 -7.59 11.31
C ARG A 440 4.05 -7.31 10.84
N ILE A 441 3.90 -7.17 9.53
CA ILE A 441 2.64 -6.83 8.86
C ILE A 441 2.30 -7.87 7.78
N PRO A 442 1.03 -8.06 7.40
CA PRO A 442 0.69 -9.07 6.39
C PRO A 442 1.19 -8.68 4.98
N PHE A 443 1.44 -9.70 4.15
CA PHE A 443 1.76 -9.54 2.74
C PHE A 443 1.17 -10.69 1.93
N LEU A 444 0.33 -10.34 0.94
CA LEU A 444 -0.30 -11.30 0.04
C LEU A 444 0.05 -11.00 -1.41
N VAL A 445 0.23 -12.05 -2.20
CA VAL A 445 0.40 -11.98 -3.67
C VAL A 445 -0.76 -12.69 -4.33
N ILE A 446 -1.56 -11.96 -5.10
CA ILE A 446 -2.71 -12.46 -5.85
C ILE A 446 -2.39 -12.32 -7.33
N SER A 447 -2.20 -13.44 -8.02
CA SER A 447 -1.76 -13.48 -9.42
C SER A 447 -2.00 -14.86 -10.01
N PRO A 448 -2.24 -14.99 -11.33
CA PRO A 448 -2.16 -16.28 -12.01
C PRO A 448 -0.80 -16.98 -11.86
N TRP A 449 0.23 -16.22 -11.55
CA TRP A 449 1.61 -16.69 -11.38
C TRP A 449 2.01 -16.93 -9.92
N ALA A 450 1.19 -16.56 -8.95
CA ALA A 450 1.46 -16.83 -7.54
C ALA A 450 1.45 -18.34 -7.27
N LYS A 451 2.30 -18.82 -6.38
CA LYS A 451 2.19 -20.18 -5.83
C LYS A 451 0.83 -20.35 -5.14
N GLN A 452 0.29 -21.55 -5.13
CA GLN A 452 -1.03 -21.80 -4.56
C GLN A 452 -0.93 -22.36 -3.15
N ASN A 453 -1.72 -21.79 -2.22
CA ASN A 453 -1.76 -22.18 -0.82
C ASN A 453 -0.33 -22.26 -0.25
N PHE A 454 0.42 -21.18 -0.44
CA PHE A 454 1.85 -21.13 -0.16
C PHE A 454 2.16 -20.02 0.85
N VAL A 455 2.99 -20.34 1.80
CA VAL A 455 3.52 -19.40 2.79
C VAL A 455 5.03 -19.28 2.59
N SER A 456 5.51 -18.08 2.32
CA SER A 456 6.94 -17.76 2.27
C SER A 456 7.42 -17.31 3.63
N ASN A 457 8.56 -17.88 4.07
CA ASN A 457 9.28 -17.44 5.26
C ASN A 457 10.51 -16.59 4.91
N VAL A 458 10.64 -16.18 3.65
CA VAL A 458 11.72 -15.28 3.23
C VAL A 458 11.52 -13.94 3.91
N PHE A 459 12.58 -13.42 4.54
CA PHE A 459 12.56 -12.08 5.14
C PHE A 459 12.39 -11.03 4.05
N ILE A 460 11.33 -10.23 4.14
CA ILE A 460 11.00 -9.14 3.23
C ILE A 460 10.47 -7.93 4.00
N THR A 461 10.53 -6.75 3.38
CA THR A 461 9.99 -5.50 3.91
C THR A 461 9.17 -4.77 2.84
N GLN A 462 8.55 -3.65 3.19
CA GLN A 462 7.86 -2.80 2.21
C GLN A 462 8.78 -2.42 1.03
N ALA A 463 10.07 -2.21 1.27
CA ALA A 463 11.06 -1.92 0.22
C ALA A 463 11.31 -3.09 -0.76
N SER A 464 10.79 -4.29 -0.47
CA SER A 464 10.84 -5.42 -1.41
C SER A 464 9.92 -5.23 -2.62
N ILE A 465 8.93 -4.35 -2.52
CA ILE A 465 8.02 -4.02 -3.63
C ILE A 465 8.75 -3.18 -4.69
N PRO A 466 9.35 -2.01 -4.39
CA PRO A 466 10.16 -1.30 -5.37
C PRO A 466 11.32 -2.15 -5.89
N GLN A 467 11.98 -2.97 -5.07
CA GLN A 467 12.99 -3.91 -5.53
C GLN A 467 12.46 -4.85 -6.63
N PHE A 468 11.25 -5.40 -6.48
CA PHE A 468 10.65 -6.25 -7.51
C PHE A 468 10.37 -5.45 -8.80
N ILE A 469 9.86 -4.24 -8.70
CA ILE A 469 9.60 -3.36 -9.85
C ILE A 469 10.90 -3.07 -10.60
N GLU A 470 11.95 -2.72 -9.90
CA GLU A 470 13.29 -2.46 -10.45
C GLU A 470 13.90 -3.69 -11.14
N ASP A 471 13.79 -4.85 -10.50
CA ASP A 471 14.29 -6.11 -11.07
C ASP A 471 13.48 -6.55 -12.29
N ASN A 472 12.20 -6.22 -12.35
CA ASN A 472 11.33 -6.63 -13.45
C ASN A 472 11.46 -5.74 -14.69
N TRP A 473 11.63 -4.43 -14.54
CA TRP A 473 11.64 -3.47 -15.66
C TRP A 473 12.95 -2.68 -15.83
N LEU A 474 13.69 -2.44 -14.72
CA LEU A 474 14.79 -1.48 -14.69
C LEU A 474 16.19 -2.15 -14.64
N ASN A 475 16.26 -3.44 -14.99
CA ASN A 475 17.50 -4.23 -14.94
C ASN A 475 18.20 -4.20 -13.57
N GLY A 476 17.45 -4.04 -12.49
CA GLY A 476 17.96 -3.98 -11.14
C GLY A 476 18.58 -2.63 -10.75
N GLU A 477 18.28 -1.55 -11.48
CA GLU A 477 18.63 -0.20 -11.05
C GLU A 477 17.89 0.13 -9.75
N ARG A 478 18.60 0.58 -8.73
CA ARG A 478 18.08 0.89 -7.40
C ARG A 478 17.86 2.39 -7.22
N ILE A 479 16.93 2.78 -6.36
CA ILE A 479 16.64 4.17 -6.04
C ILE A 479 17.89 4.89 -5.52
N GLY A 480 18.73 4.21 -4.76
CA GLY A 480 19.96 4.81 -4.23
C GLY A 480 19.72 5.64 -2.98
N GLY A 481 20.66 6.57 -2.66
CA GLY A 481 20.51 7.47 -1.50
C GLY A 481 20.43 6.80 -0.12
N GLY A 482 20.73 5.49 -0.01
CA GLY A 482 20.54 4.72 1.20
C GLY A 482 19.15 4.10 1.32
N SER A 483 18.43 3.99 0.21
CA SER A 483 17.19 3.22 0.09
C SER A 483 17.39 1.75 0.49
N PHE A 484 16.43 1.17 1.16
CA PHE A 484 16.48 -0.21 1.63
C PHE A 484 16.11 -1.25 0.55
N ASP A 485 15.65 -0.82 -0.63
CA ASP A 485 15.46 -1.66 -1.81
C ASP A 485 16.73 -2.47 -2.18
N ALA A 486 17.91 -1.89 -1.92
CA ALA A 486 19.20 -2.53 -2.18
C ALA A 486 19.55 -3.66 -1.19
N THR A 487 18.89 -3.74 -0.03
CA THR A 487 19.29 -4.64 1.08
C THR A 487 18.16 -5.50 1.63
N THR A 488 16.94 -5.31 1.16
CA THR A 488 15.77 -6.10 1.53
C THR A 488 15.78 -7.48 0.84
N GLY A 489 14.91 -8.38 1.29
CA GLY A 489 14.74 -9.69 0.64
C GLY A 489 13.84 -9.62 -0.60
N SER A 490 13.93 -10.64 -1.44
CA SER A 490 13.16 -10.72 -2.68
C SER A 490 11.83 -11.44 -2.48
N ILE A 491 10.76 -10.92 -3.09
CA ILE A 491 9.42 -11.52 -3.10
C ILE A 491 9.26 -12.63 -4.16
N MET A 492 10.29 -12.93 -4.93
CA MET A 492 10.27 -13.92 -6.02
C MET A 492 9.90 -15.34 -5.55
N ASP A 493 10.14 -15.66 -4.26
CA ASP A 493 9.74 -16.95 -3.69
C ASP A 493 8.22 -17.17 -3.70
N LEU A 494 7.42 -16.13 -3.76
CA LEU A 494 5.95 -16.22 -3.80
C LEU A 494 5.40 -16.63 -5.18
N PHE A 495 6.23 -16.66 -6.23
CA PHE A 495 5.82 -16.94 -7.61
C PHE A 495 6.28 -18.31 -8.12
N ASP A 496 5.53 -18.83 -9.11
CA ASP A 496 5.91 -19.94 -9.97
C ASP A 496 5.70 -19.54 -11.45
N PHE A 497 6.75 -19.04 -12.07
CA PHE A 497 6.72 -18.61 -13.47
C PHE A 497 6.85 -19.74 -14.49
N ASN A 498 7.05 -20.97 -14.03
CA ASN A 498 7.14 -22.14 -14.92
C ASN A 498 5.77 -22.74 -15.26
N THR A 499 4.78 -22.52 -14.41
CA THR A 499 3.47 -23.14 -14.51
C THR A 499 2.38 -22.07 -14.52
N LYS A 500 2.01 -21.60 -15.72
CA LYS A 500 0.85 -20.70 -15.87
C LYS A 500 -0.41 -21.46 -15.47
N LYS A 501 -1.07 -21.01 -14.44
CA LYS A 501 -2.39 -21.47 -14.05
C LYS A 501 -3.35 -20.29 -14.23
N SER A 502 -4.39 -20.46 -15.03
CA SER A 502 -5.50 -19.51 -15.02
C SER A 502 -6.18 -19.62 -13.67
N LYS A 503 -5.84 -18.70 -12.76
CA LYS A 503 -6.40 -18.64 -11.41
C LYS A 503 -7.24 -17.38 -11.30
N VAL A 504 -8.50 -17.59 -11.02
CA VAL A 504 -9.43 -16.56 -10.60
C VAL A 504 -10.15 -17.02 -9.35
N LEU A 505 -10.38 -16.12 -8.42
CA LEU A 505 -11.11 -16.40 -7.19
C LEU A 505 -12.08 -15.26 -6.91
N PHE A 506 -13.27 -15.37 -7.46
CA PHE A 506 -14.31 -14.39 -7.15
C PHE A 506 -14.86 -14.61 -5.75
N LEU A 507 -14.85 -13.56 -4.96
CA LEU A 507 -15.42 -13.53 -3.62
C LEU A 507 -16.64 -12.62 -3.57
N ASP A 508 -17.53 -12.88 -2.63
CA ASP A 508 -18.60 -11.96 -2.26
C ASP A 508 -18.03 -10.83 -1.39
N PRO A 509 -18.18 -9.56 -1.74
CA PRO A 509 -17.55 -8.46 -1.03
C PRO A 509 -18.09 -8.24 0.39
N MET A 510 -19.33 -8.66 0.68
CA MET A 510 -19.94 -8.49 2.00
C MET A 510 -19.49 -9.56 2.99
N SER A 511 -19.34 -10.79 2.52
CA SER A 511 -19.01 -11.94 3.38
C SER A 511 -17.57 -12.41 3.26
N GLY A 512 -16.84 -12.03 2.20
CA GLY A 512 -15.52 -12.55 1.88
C GLY A 512 -15.51 -14.02 1.44
N THR A 513 -16.67 -14.67 1.33
CA THR A 513 -16.78 -16.08 0.92
C THR A 513 -16.69 -16.24 -0.58
N ILE A 514 -16.37 -17.46 -1.03
CA ILE A 514 -16.25 -17.78 -2.46
C ILE A 514 -17.60 -17.62 -3.16
N ASP A 515 -17.65 -16.76 -4.17
CA ASP A 515 -18.82 -16.58 -5.04
C ASP A 515 -18.89 -17.71 -6.10
N SER A 516 -19.56 -18.79 -5.74
CA SER A 516 -19.74 -19.93 -6.64
C SER A 516 -20.60 -19.62 -7.88
N SER A 517 -21.33 -18.52 -7.89
CA SER A 517 -22.15 -18.11 -9.05
C SER A 517 -21.31 -17.56 -10.20
N ARG A 518 -20.12 -17.05 -9.91
CA ARG A 518 -19.14 -16.52 -10.86
C ARG A 518 -18.09 -17.53 -11.29
N THR A 519 -18.17 -18.77 -10.82
CA THR A 519 -17.21 -19.80 -11.20
C THR A 519 -17.21 -19.94 -12.72
N ILE A 520 -16.14 -19.50 -13.37
CA ILE A 520 -15.94 -19.64 -14.81
C ILE A 520 -15.93 -21.15 -15.10
N LYS A 521 -16.86 -21.59 -15.94
CA LYS A 521 -16.77 -22.94 -16.50
C LYS A 521 -15.52 -23.00 -17.36
N ASN A 522 -14.47 -23.62 -16.85
CA ASN A 522 -13.27 -23.96 -17.61
C ASN A 522 -13.61 -24.84 -18.81
#